data_9b41ac1cf0c59685a88fb7bd147cb629
#
_entry.id   9b41ac1cf0c59685a88fb7bd147cb629
#
_cell.length_a   1.000
_cell.length_b   1.000
_cell.length_c   1.000
_cell.angle_alpha   90.00
_cell.angle_beta   90.00
_cell.angle_gamma   90.00
#
_symmetry.space_group_name_H-M   'P 1'
#
loop_
_entity.id
_entity.type
_entity.pdbx_description
1 polymer ?
#
loop_
_entity_poly.entity_id
_entity_poly.type
_entity_poly.pdbx_seq_one_letter_code
_entity_poly.pdbx_strand_id
1 'polypeptide(L)'
;MNQILVVEDENWLAMELAWLVQEAGYAVLGPERSVAEAQKALGRVKVDLALLDIRLGGETVFPMLEMLEAMGIPFIFITGNPDLLPAEYSGRPLLAKPWTATSLLSLIPQVLGAKGHPNATGQRRQI
;
A
#
# COMPACT_ATOMS: atom_id res chain seq x y z
N MET A 1 7.40 1.41 -16.13
CA MET A 1 7.66 1.33 -14.69
C MET A 1 6.36 1.15 -13.94
N ASN A 2 6.44 0.50 -12.79
CA ASN A 2 5.24 0.31 -11.99
C ASN A 2 4.83 1.60 -11.31
N GLN A 3 3.52 1.77 -11.17
CA GLN A 3 2.91 2.94 -10.54
C GLN A 3 2.43 2.56 -9.15
N ILE A 4 2.89 3.27 -8.15
CA ILE A 4 2.56 2.99 -6.76
C ILE A 4 1.76 4.13 -6.18
N LEU A 5 0.57 3.81 -5.67
CA LEU A 5 -0.27 4.77 -4.98
C LEU A 5 0.17 4.86 -3.52
N VAL A 6 0.37 6.07 -3.04
CA VAL A 6 0.71 6.30 -1.63
C VAL A 6 -0.47 6.98 -0.96
N VAL A 7 -0.98 6.38 0.13
CA VAL A 7 -2.10 6.93 0.89
C VAL A 7 -1.63 7.14 2.32
N GLU A 8 -1.42 8.40 2.69
CA GLU A 8 -0.84 8.75 3.97
C GLU A 8 -1.19 10.20 4.27
N ASP A 9 -1.78 10.49 5.43
CA ASP A 9 -2.19 11.85 5.74
C ASP A 9 -1.13 12.69 6.46
N GLU A 10 -0.13 12.06 7.03
CA GLU A 10 0.94 12.81 7.69
C GLU A 10 1.96 13.28 6.67
N ASN A 11 2.14 14.61 6.59
CA ASN A 11 2.96 15.23 5.55
C ASN A 11 4.37 14.64 5.47
N TRP A 12 5.04 14.53 6.60
CA TRP A 12 6.41 14.05 6.64
C TRP A 12 6.54 12.65 6.07
N LEU A 13 5.69 11.75 6.57
CA LEU A 13 5.75 10.35 6.14
C LEU A 13 5.32 10.22 4.70
N ALA A 14 4.30 10.97 4.28
CA ALA A 14 3.83 10.92 2.91
C ALA A 14 4.96 11.30 1.93
N MET A 15 5.68 12.36 2.25
CA MET A 15 6.76 12.82 1.38
C MET A 15 7.93 11.86 1.41
N GLU A 16 8.25 11.31 2.57
CA GLU A 16 9.33 10.35 2.67
C GLU A 16 9.04 9.08 1.88
N LEU A 17 7.82 8.56 2.01
CA LEU A 17 7.42 7.39 1.25
C LEU A 17 7.52 7.64 -0.25
N ALA A 18 6.97 8.78 -0.69
CA ALA A 18 6.99 9.11 -2.11
C ALA A 18 8.42 9.22 -2.63
N TRP A 19 9.29 9.87 -1.86
CA TRP A 19 10.67 10.04 -2.27
C TRP A 19 11.40 8.70 -2.38
N LEU A 20 11.26 7.85 -1.36
CA LEU A 20 11.93 6.55 -1.37
C LEU A 20 11.46 5.69 -2.54
N VAL A 21 10.17 5.70 -2.80
CA VAL A 21 9.60 4.90 -3.90
C VAL A 21 10.11 5.40 -5.24
N GLN A 22 10.16 6.72 -5.43
CA GLN A 22 10.68 7.29 -6.66
C GLN A 22 12.16 6.99 -6.86
N GLU A 23 12.94 7.08 -5.78
CA GLU A 23 14.37 6.78 -5.85
C GLU A 23 14.63 5.33 -6.21
N ALA A 24 13.70 4.45 -5.88
CA ALA A 24 13.83 3.03 -6.23
C ALA A 24 13.40 2.72 -7.65
N GLY A 25 12.94 3.71 -8.41
CA GLY A 25 12.62 3.54 -9.82
C GLY A 25 11.15 3.38 -10.13
N TYR A 26 10.27 3.56 -9.16
CA TYR A 26 8.82 3.46 -9.39
C TYR A 26 8.22 4.84 -9.64
N ALA A 27 7.08 4.86 -10.32
CA ALA A 27 6.29 6.07 -10.44
C ALA A 27 5.37 6.17 -9.21
N VAL A 28 5.13 7.38 -8.74
CA VAL A 28 4.28 7.59 -7.57
C VAL A 28 3.02 8.33 -7.97
N LEU A 29 1.88 7.82 -7.50
CA LEU A 29 0.60 8.50 -7.58
C LEU A 29 0.27 8.97 -6.16
N GLY A 30 -0.01 10.23 -5.99
CA GLY A 30 -0.23 10.83 -4.68
C GLY A 30 1.03 11.51 -4.17
N PRO A 31 1.20 11.65 -2.85
CA PRO A 31 0.40 11.02 -1.78
C PRO A 31 -1.02 11.56 -1.70
N GLU A 32 -1.96 10.65 -1.53
CA GLU A 32 -3.34 11.03 -1.28
C GLU A 32 -3.58 10.96 0.23
N ARG A 33 -4.37 11.89 0.74
CA ARG A 33 -4.49 12.07 2.18
C ARG A 33 -5.78 11.56 2.78
N SER A 34 -6.69 11.13 1.92
CA SER A 34 -7.99 10.64 2.36
C SER A 34 -8.44 9.51 1.46
N VAL A 35 -9.42 8.77 1.96
CA VAL A 35 -10.03 7.69 1.17
C VAL A 35 -10.64 8.26 -0.12
N ALA A 36 -11.35 9.38 0.00
CA ALA A 36 -12.02 9.97 -1.16
C ALA A 36 -11.02 10.36 -2.25
N GLU A 37 -9.92 10.99 -1.86
CA GLU A 37 -8.89 11.37 -2.83
C GLU A 37 -8.23 10.16 -3.47
N ALA A 38 -7.96 9.15 -2.65
CA ALA A 38 -7.32 7.94 -3.15
C ALA A 38 -8.23 7.21 -4.14
N GLN A 39 -9.52 7.13 -3.84
CA GLN A 39 -10.48 6.50 -4.73
C GLN A 39 -10.58 7.23 -6.06
N LYS A 40 -10.55 8.56 -6.04
CA LYS A 40 -10.53 9.34 -7.27
C LYS A 40 -9.29 9.03 -8.10
N ALA A 41 -8.15 8.94 -7.44
CA ALA A 41 -6.90 8.65 -8.14
C ALA A 41 -6.96 7.29 -8.82
N LEU A 42 -7.52 6.30 -8.14
CA LEU A 42 -7.68 4.95 -8.72
C LEU A 42 -8.55 4.95 -9.96
N GLY A 43 -9.49 5.88 -10.06
CA GLY A 43 -10.35 5.98 -11.23
C GLY A 43 -9.70 6.62 -12.43
N ARG A 44 -8.54 7.24 -12.27
CA ARG A 44 -7.90 7.99 -13.35
C ARG A 44 -6.67 7.32 -13.94
N VAL A 45 -5.96 6.55 -13.11
CA VAL A 45 -4.64 6.04 -13.49
C VAL A 45 -4.54 4.58 -13.07
N LYS A 46 -3.88 3.79 -13.90
CA LYS A 46 -3.61 2.41 -13.54
C LYS A 46 -2.59 2.36 -12.42
N VAL A 47 -2.88 1.58 -11.38
CA VAL A 47 -2.02 1.43 -10.22
C VAL A 47 -1.61 -0.03 -10.09
N ASP A 48 -0.35 -0.26 -9.80
CA ASP A 48 0.19 -1.61 -9.67
C ASP A 48 0.30 -2.06 -8.22
N LEU A 49 0.38 -1.12 -7.28
CA LEU A 49 0.52 -1.42 -5.86
C LEU A 49 0.09 -0.20 -5.08
N ALA A 50 -0.51 -0.40 -3.91
CA ALA A 50 -0.86 0.71 -3.02
C ALA A 50 -0.15 0.54 -1.67
N LEU A 51 0.39 1.64 -1.16
CA LEU A 51 0.94 1.73 0.19
C LEU A 51 -0.07 2.50 1.03
N LEU A 52 -0.58 1.87 2.08
CA LEU A 52 -1.73 2.38 2.80
C LEU A 52 -1.45 2.54 4.28
N ASP A 53 -1.63 3.76 4.80
CA ASP A 53 -1.73 3.91 6.25
C ASP A 53 -3.15 3.52 6.64
N ILE A 54 -3.31 2.88 7.79
CA ILE A 54 -4.63 2.45 8.25
C ILE A 54 -5.45 3.65 8.72
N ARG A 55 -4.84 4.53 9.50
CA ARG A 55 -5.53 5.72 10.03
C ARG A 55 -5.23 6.92 9.16
N LEU A 56 -6.28 7.56 8.67
CA LEU A 56 -6.18 8.74 7.81
C LEU A 56 -6.99 9.86 8.46
N GLY A 57 -6.36 10.56 9.40
CA GLY A 57 -7.05 11.57 10.15
C GLY A 57 -8.17 10.95 10.96
N GLY A 58 -9.40 11.37 10.74
CA GLY A 58 -10.56 10.88 11.45
C GLY A 58 -11.19 9.62 10.86
N GLU A 59 -10.61 9.06 9.83
CA GLU A 59 -11.18 7.90 9.15
C GLU A 59 -10.15 6.78 9.05
N THR A 60 -10.59 5.61 8.59
CA THR A 60 -9.67 4.52 8.31
C THR A 60 -9.66 4.24 6.81
N VAL A 61 -8.61 3.52 6.38
CA VAL A 61 -8.45 3.18 4.97
C VAL A 61 -9.37 2.02 4.54
N PHE A 62 -10.01 1.36 5.49
CA PHE A 62 -10.75 0.12 5.22
C PHE A 62 -11.81 0.24 4.12
N PRO A 63 -12.54 1.36 4.00
CA PRO A 63 -13.57 1.43 2.94
C PRO A 63 -13.03 1.26 1.53
N MET A 64 -11.72 1.50 1.29
CA MET A 64 -11.22 1.37 -0.06
C MET A 64 -10.60 0.01 -0.37
N LEU A 65 -10.52 -0.87 0.63
CA LEU A 65 -9.86 -2.16 0.42
C LEU A 65 -10.61 -3.05 -0.57
N GLU A 66 -11.95 -3.05 -0.50
CA GLU A 66 -12.74 -3.83 -1.44
C GLU A 66 -12.52 -3.36 -2.88
N MET A 67 -12.41 -2.06 -3.06
CA MET A 67 -12.16 -1.51 -4.39
C MET A 67 -10.80 -1.96 -4.92
N LEU A 68 -9.78 -1.91 -4.07
CA LEU A 68 -8.46 -2.38 -4.47
C LEU A 68 -8.49 -3.84 -4.85
N GLU A 69 -9.17 -4.67 -4.06
CA GLU A 69 -9.25 -6.09 -4.35
C GLU A 69 -10.02 -6.35 -5.64
N ALA A 70 -11.12 -5.63 -5.85
CA ALA A 70 -11.91 -5.77 -7.08
C ALA A 70 -11.08 -5.38 -8.31
N MET A 71 -10.16 -4.45 -8.18
CA MET A 71 -9.30 -4.02 -9.27
C MET A 71 -8.05 -4.87 -9.42
N GLY A 72 -7.84 -5.83 -8.53
CA GLY A 72 -6.65 -6.68 -8.58
C GLY A 72 -5.37 -5.96 -8.16
N ILE A 73 -5.49 -4.91 -7.35
CA ILE A 73 -4.34 -4.13 -6.92
C ILE A 73 -3.88 -4.62 -5.55
N PRO A 74 -2.66 -5.17 -5.45
CA PRO A 74 -2.13 -5.56 -4.15
C PRO A 74 -1.78 -4.34 -3.32
N PHE A 75 -1.76 -4.51 -2.00
CA PHE A 75 -1.46 -3.38 -1.12
C PHE A 75 -0.64 -3.83 0.07
N ILE A 76 0.11 -2.87 0.62
CA ILE A 76 0.93 -3.05 1.80
C ILE A 76 0.43 -2.04 2.83
N PHE A 77 0.10 -2.53 4.04
CA PHE A 77 -0.26 -1.63 5.13
C PHE A 77 1.01 -1.07 5.76
N ILE A 78 1.02 0.22 6.01
CA ILE A 78 2.12 0.89 6.71
C ILE A 78 1.48 1.64 7.88
N THR A 79 1.66 1.13 9.10
CA THR A 79 0.88 1.66 10.20
C THR A 79 1.62 1.60 11.53
N GLY A 80 1.32 2.58 12.38
CA GLY A 80 1.71 2.52 13.78
C GLY A 80 0.70 1.80 14.65
N ASN A 81 -0.41 1.35 14.07
CA ASN A 81 -1.52 0.75 14.79
C ASN A 81 -1.93 -0.59 14.19
N PRO A 82 -1.01 -1.59 14.18
CA PRO A 82 -1.34 -2.86 13.56
C PRO A 82 -2.52 -3.57 14.22
N ASP A 83 -2.81 -3.24 15.47
CA ASP A 83 -3.95 -3.84 16.19
C ASP A 83 -5.29 -3.48 15.57
N LEU A 84 -5.33 -2.40 14.80
CA LEU A 84 -6.57 -1.97 14.15
C LEU A 84 -6.94 -2.81 12.94
N LEU A 85 -6.01 -3.66 12.47
CA LEU A 85 -6.24 -4.43 11.26
C LEU A 85 -7.31 -5.49 11.52
N PRO A 86 -8.40 -5.52 10.71
CA PRO A 86 -9.40 -6.56 10.87
C PRO A 86 -8.82 -7.94 10.62
N ALA A 87 -9.38 -8.93 11.30
CA ALA A 87 -8.88 -10.31 11.20
C ALA A 87 -8.85 -10.82 9.76
N GLU A 88 -9.79 -10.37 8.94
CA GLU A 88 -9.85 -10.82 7.55
C GLU A 88 -8.65 -10.37 6.73
N TYR A 89 -7.92 -9.38 7.20
CA TYR A 89 -6.72 -8.90 6.52
C TYR A 89 -5.44 -9.33 7.23
N SER A 90 -5.54 -10.13 8.28
CA SER A 90 -4.35 -10.60 8.96
C SER A 90 -3.54 -11.48 7.99
N GLY A 91 -2.24 -11.39 8.08
CA GLY A 91 -1.37 -12.10 7.14
C GLY A 91 -1.07 -11.34 5.87
N ARG A 92 -1.75 -10.22 5.63
CA ARG A 92 -1.41 -9.37 4.48
C ARG A 92 -0.12 -8.63 4.74
N PRO A 93 0.59 -8.22 3.69
CA PRO A 93 1.83 -7.48 3.87
C PRO A 93 1.63 -6.24 4.73
N LEU A 94 2.49 -6.08 5.72
CA LEU A 94 2.38 -4.96 6.65
C LEU A 94 3.75 -4.56 7.15
N LEU A 95 4.00 -3.26 7.20
CA LEU A 95 5.17 -2.69 7.86
C LEU A 95 4.70 -1.85 9.03
N ALA A 96 5.15 -2.20 10.24
CA ALA A 96 4.83 -1.41 11.41
C ALA A 96 5.77 -0.21 11.48
N LYS A 97 5.23 0.93 11.90
CA LYS A 97 6.05 2.12 12.13
C LYS A 97 6.77 1.98 13.46
N PRO A 98 8.01 2.42 13.57
CA PRO A 98 8.83 2.94 12.48
C PRO A 98 9.38 1.82 11.61
N TRP A 99 9.38 2.04 10.30
CA TRP A 99 9.96 1.08 9.37
C TRP A 99 11.27 1.64 8.83
N THR A 100 12.07 0.80 8.17
CA THR A 100 13.30 1.25 7.55
C THR A 100 13.13 1.30 6.04
N ALA A 101 13.94 2.13 5.38
CA ALA A 101 13.94 2.18 3.93
C ALA A 101 14.20 0.80 3.34
N THR A 102 15.15 0.07 3.93
CA THR A 102 15.49 -1.27 3.46
C THR A 102 14.30 -2.21 3.54
N SER A 103 13.57 -2.20 4.66
CA SER A 103 12.42 -3.10 4.80
C SER A 103 11.31 -2.76 3.82
N LEU A 104 11.05 -1.47 3.61
CA LEU A 104 10.04 -1.05 2.66
C LEU A 104 10.43 -1.46 1.24
N LEU A 105 11.65 -1.12 0.82
CA LEU A 105 12.07 -1.34 -0.54
C LEU A 105 12.31 -2.81 -0.86
N SER A 106 12.51 -3.64 0.16
CA SER A 106 12.57 -5.09 -0.04
C SER A 106 11.19 -5.68 -0.24
N LEU A 107 10.20 -5.15 0.48
CA LEU A 107 8.86 -5.72 0.46
C LEU A 107 8.13 -5.43 -0.85
N ILE A 108 8.36 -4.25 -1.44
CA ILE A 108 7.65 -3.85 -2.65
C ILE A 108 7.82 -4.87 -3.79
N PRO A 109 9.05 -5.27 -4.17
CA PRO A 109 9.17 -6.22 -5.26
C PRO A 109 8.60 -7.59 -4.92
N GLN A 110 8.62 -7.99 -3.65
CA GLN A 110 8.00 -9.25 -3.25
C GLN A 110 6.50 -9.22 -3.51
N VAL A 111 5.84 -8.13 -3.16
CA VAL A 111 4.41 -8.01 -3.35
C VAL A 111 4.06 -7.86 -4.83
N LEU A 112 4.83 -7.08 -5.57
CA LEU A 112 4.63 -6.94 -7.01
C LEU A 112 4.84 -8.26 -7.73
N GLY A 113 5.85 -9.02 -7.31
CA GLY A 113 6.14 -10.31 -7.93
C GLY A 113 5.07 -11.36 -7.66
N ALA A 114 4.35 -11.24 -6.55
CA ALA A 114 3.26 -12.15 -6.23
C ALA A 114 1.97 -11.82 -6.97
N LYS A 115 1.88 -10.60 -7.52
CA LYS A 115 0.68 -10.15 -8.21
C LYS A 115 0.41 -11.05 -9.41
N GLY A 116 -0.81 -11.48 -9.57
CA GLY A 116 -1.20 -12.33 -10.68
C GLY A 116 -1.13 -13.81 -10.40
N HIS A 117 -0.62 -14.21 -9.24
CA HIS A 117 -0.59 -15.60 -8.83
C HIS A 117 -1.79 -15.87 -7.92
N PRO A 118 -2.69 -16.75 -8.30
CA PRO A 118 -3.89 -16.97 -7.51
C PRO A 118 -3.62 -17.38 -6.07
N ASN A 119 -2.54 -18.09 -5.84
CA ASN A 119 -2.23 -18.58 -4.51
C ASN A 119 -1.18 -17.77 -3.79
N ALA A 120 -0.74 -16.69 -4.40
CA ALA A 120 0.39 -15.94 -3.85
C ALA A 120 0.05 -15.20 -2.59
N THR A 121 -1.20 -14.91 -2.37
CA THR A 121 -1.57 -14.15 -1.19
C THR A 121 -1.38 -14.94 0.08
N GLY A 122 -1.45 -16.20 -0.02
CA GLY A 122 -1.38 -17.00 1.16
C GLY A 122 -0.11 -17.75 1.30
N GLN A 123 0.47 -17.99 0.28
CA GLN A 123 1.49 -18.93 0.42
C GLN A 123 2.56 -18.80 -0.49
N ARG A 124 2.59 -18.70 -0.68
CA ARG A 124 3.32 -18.70 -1.49
C ARG A 124 4.32 -18.98 -1.61
N ARG A 125 4.44 -19.04 -1.77
CA ARG A 125 5.18 -19.14 -2.18
C ARG A 125 5.98 -19.68 -2.21
N GLN A 126 6.05 -20.18 -2.27
CA GLN A 126 6.78 -20.70 -2.42
C GLN A 126 7.47 -20.87 -3.05
N ILE A 127 7.71 -20.75 -3.37
CA ILE A 127 8.20 -20.77 -4.06
C ILE A 127 8.62 -20.84 -4.28
#